data_7c75d31c75bbfc1ffb844d5f4038abd4
#
_entry.id   7c75d31c75bbfc1ffb844d5f4038abd4
#
_cell.length_a   1.000
_cell.length_b   1.000
_cell.length_c   1.000
_cell.angle_alpha   90.00
_cell.angle_beta   90.00
_cell.angle_gamma   90.00
#
_symmetry.space_group_name_H-M   'P 1'
#
loop_
_entity.id
_entity.type
_entity.pdbx_description
1 polymer ?
#
loop_
_entity_poly.entity_id
_entity_poly.type
_entity_poly.pdbx_seq_one_letter_code
_entity_poly.pdbx_strand_id
1 'polypeptide(L)'
;MENELRIGDKAPDFELPPSSGKGKLSDLKGKVVVVYFYPKDFTPGCTTEACNFRDNFDDFKKRGIEVVGVSTDSENSHKKFVEKYELPFLLAPDSSKEISKKYNVLGMGTAKRVTFIIDKEGKIAYIFPKVSPKEHAKEVLDKILDLGISS
;
A
#
# COMPACT_ATOMS: atom_id res chain seq x y z
N MET A 1 0.60 20.65 -11.61
CA MET A 1 0.63 20.72 -11.11
C MET A 1 -0.08 20.51 -10.28
N GLU A 2 -0.31 20.57 -10.03
CA GLU A 2 -1.09 20.61 -9.38
C GLU A 2 -1.55 19.53 -8.64
N ASN A 3 -1.76 18.59 -8.64
CA ASN A 3 -2.32 17.44 -7.98
C ASN A 3 -1.30 16.59 -7.23
N GLU A 4 -0.22 17.20 -6.80
CA GLU A 4 0.77 16.50 -6.04
C GLU A 4 0.28 16.35 -4.59
N LEU A 5 0.23 15.12 -4.09
CA LEU A 5 -0.18 14.87 -2.71
C LEU A 5 0.93 15.21 -1.74
N ARG A 6 0.52 15.72 -0.58
CA ARG A 6 1.47 16.14 0.46
C ARG A 6 1.09 15.54 1.80
N ILE A 7 2.05 15.50 2.71
CA ILE A 7 1.79 15.13 4.09
C ILE A 7 0.73 16.07 4.66
N GLY A 8 -0.29 15.51 5.29
CA GLY A 8 -1.40 16.25 5.83
C GLY A 8 -2.64 16.27 4.95
N ASP A 9 -2.48 15.96 3.66
CA ASP A 9 -3.63 15.89 2.74
C ASP A 9 -4.48 14.67 3.06
N LYS A 10 -5.77 14.78 2.79
CA LYS A 10 -6.66 13.63 2.87
C LYS A 10 -6.25 12.62 1.82
N ALA A 11 -6.08 11.36 2.20
CA ALA A 11 -5.73 10.29 1.25
C ALA A 11 -6.91 10.04 0.32
N PRO A 12 -6.69 10.01 -1.01
CA PRO A 12 -7.78 9.69 -1.94
C PRO A 12 -8.38 8.32 -1.64
N ASP A 13 -9.71 8.24 -1.65
CA ASP A 13 -10.40 6.99 -1.37
C ASP A 13 -10.38 6.07 -2.58
N PHE A 14 -10.50 4.78 -2.36
CA PHE A 14 -10.62 3.79 -3.43
C PHE A 14 -11.23 2.51 -2.89
N GLU A 15 -11.73 1.67 -3.77
CA GLU A 15 -12.34 0.41 -3.38
C GLU A 15 -11.29 -0.63 -3.09
N LEU A 16 -11.49 -1.37 -2.00
CA LEU A 16 -10.64 -2.49 -1.64
C LEU A 16 -11.13 -3.73 -2.38
N PRO A 17 -10.28 -4.79 -2.49
CA PRO A 17 -10.69 -6.00 -3.20
C PRO A 17 -11.97 -6.59 -2.59
N PRO A 18 -12.93 -7.04 -3.43
CA PRO A 18 -14.18 -7.62 -2.91
C PRO A 18 -13.96 -8.77 -1.93
N SER A 19 -12.91 -9.56 -2.14
CA SER A 19 -12.58 -10.68 -1.26
C SER A 19 -12.23 -10.26 0.16
N SER A 20 -11.89 -8.98 0.37
CA SER A 20 -11.53 -8.49 1.70
C SER A 20 -12.73 -8.29 2.61
N GLY A 21 -13.91 -8.07 2.04
CA GLY A 21 -15.10 -7.72 2.80
C GLY A 21 -15.03 -6.34 3.45
N LYS A 22 -14.04 -5.52 3.08
CA LYS A 22 -13.77 -4.24 3.74
C LYS A 22 -14.37 -3.01 3.06
N GLY A 23 -14.81 -3.12 1.83
CA GLY A 23 -15.42 -2.00 1.11
C GLY A 23 -14.41 -1.03 0.53
N LYS A 24 -14.16 0.07 1.21
CA LYS A 24 -13.28 1.14 0.73
C LYS A 24 -12.16 1.43 1.71
N LEU A 25 -11.13 2.13 1.23
CA LEU A 25 -10.05 2.59 2.10
C LEU A 25 -10.60 3.41 3.28
N SER A 26 -11.58 4.28 3.03
CA SER A 26 -12.17 5.10 4.08
C SER A 26 -12.84 4.29 5.18
N ASP A 27 -13.20 3.05 4.92
CA ASP A 27 -13.78 2.17 5.93
C ASP A 27 -12.74 1.68 6.93
N LEU A 28 -11.47 1.93 6.66
CA LEU A 28 -10.37 1.59 7.56
C LEU A 28 -9.98 2.73 8.50
N LYS A 29 -10.75 3.82 8.54
CA LYS A 29 -10.50 4.90 9.49
C LYS A 29 -10.47 4.36 10.92
N GLY A 30 -9.60 4.92 11.72
CA GLY A 30 -9.35 4.40 13.07
C GLY A 30 -8.13 3.50 13.11
N LYS A 31 -7.58 3.15 11.95
CA LYS A 31 -6.34 2.36 11.85
C LYS A 31 -5.34 3.08 10.98
N VAL A 32 -4.05 2.85 11.25
CA VAL A 32 -3.00 3.30 10.35
C VAL A 32 -2.97 2.34 9.17
N VAL A 33 -2.90 2.88 7.96
CA VAL A 33 -2.88 2.07 6.74
C VAL A 33 -1.62 2.38 5.95
N VAL A 34 -0.93 1.33 5.53
CA VAL A 34 0.21 1.46 4.61
C VAL A 34 -0.30 1.09 3.22
N VAL A 35 -0.26 2.04 2.30
CA VAL A 35 -0.63 1.80 0.91
C VAL A 35 0.63 1.86 0.09
N TYR A 36 1.08 0.71 -0.43
CA TYR A 36 2.28 0.70 -1.25
C TYR A 36 1.94 0.39 -2.71
N PHE A 37 2.40 1.28 -3.58
CA PHE A 37 2.23 1.12 -5.03
C PHE A 37 3.46 0.42 -5.58
N TYR A 38 3.25 -0.51 -6.52
CA TYR A 38 4.35 -1.22 -7.15
C TYR A 38 4.03 -1.49 -8.63
N PRO A 39 5.06 -1.65 -9.48
CA PRO A 39 4.83 -1.75 -10.92
C PRO A 39 4.07 -2.98 -11.40
N LYS A 40 4.42 -4.18 -10.93
CA LYS A 40 3.82 -5.38 -11.51
C LYS A 40 4.05 -6.62 -10.65
N ASP A 41 3.01 -7.47 -10.54
CA ASP A 41 3.10 -8.77 -9.86
C ASP A 41 4.17 -9.64 -10.54
N PHE A 42 4.77 -10.52 -9.75
CA PHE A 42 5.72 -11.53 -10.22
C PHE A 42 7.05 -10.98 -10.77
N THR A 43 7.30 -9.68 -10.69
CA THR A 43 8.61 -9.14 -11.00
C THR A 43 9.53 -9.30 -9.79
N PRO A 44 10.87 -9.42 -10.00
CA PRO A 44 11.78 -9.67 -8.86
C PRO A 44 11.69 -8.64 -7.73
N GLY A 45 11.72 -7.36 -8.06
CA GLY A 45 11.65 -6.30 -7.04
C GLY A 45 10.32 -6.27 -6.30
N CYS A 46 9.20 -6.44 -7.01
CA CYS A 46 7.89 -6.42 -6.40
C CYS A 46 7.67 -7.67 -5.54
N THR A 47 8.18 -8.81 -5.97
CA THR A 47 8.12 -10.04 -5.18
C THR A 47 8.93 -9.89 -3.90
N THR A 48 10.12 -9.33 -3.99
CA THR A 48 10.97 -9.07 -2.81
C THR A 48 10.25 -8.16 -1.83
N GLU A 49 9.65 -7.09 -2.31
CA GLU A 49 8.93 -6.13 -1.46
C GLU A 49 7.74 -6.79 -0.79
N ALA A 50 6.92 -7.53 -1.54
CA ALA A 50 5.75 -8.21 -1.00
C ALA A 50 6.16 -9.22 0.08
N CYS A 51 7.18 -10.01 -0.19
CA CYS A 51 7.67 -11.00 0.77
C CYS A 51 8.29 -10.33 2.02
N ASN A 52 8.90 -9.16 1.85
CA ASN A 52 9.42 -8.39 2.97
C ASN A 52 8.28 -7.95 3.90
N PHE A 53 7.19 -7.43 3.34
CA PHE A 53 6.00 -7.10 4.13
C PHE A 53 5.39 -8.35 4.78
N ARG A 54 5.32 -9.45 4.03
CA ARG A 54 4.80 -10.71 4.57
C ARG A 54 5.59 -11.17 5.78
N ASP A 55 6.91 -11.17 5.67
CA ASP A 55 7.79 -11.68 6.73
C ASP A 55 7.75 -10.81 7.99
N ASN A 56 7.38 -9.54 7.84
CA ASN A 56 7.27 -8.60 8.95
C ASN A 56 5.82 -8.28 9.33
N PHE A 57 4.87 -9.00 8.74
CA PHE A 57 3.45 -8.65 8.89
C PHE A 57 2.94 -8.76 10.33
N ASP A 58 3.46 -9.69 11.12
CA ASP A 58 3.05 -9.83 12.52
C ASP A 58 3.28 -8.54 13.31
N ASP A 59 4.37 -7.84 13.03
CA ASP A 59 4.67 -6.59 13.70
C ASP A 59 3.66 -5.50 13.36
N PHE A 60 3.21 -5.46 12.10
CA PHE A 60 2.16 -4.53 11.68
C PHE A 60 0.83 -4.89 12.34
N LYS A 61 0.49 -6.17 12.30
CA LYS A 61 -0.77 -6.66 12.82
C LYS A 61 -0.91 -6.41 14.33
N LYS A 62 0.16 -6.62 15.10
CA LYS A 62 0.15 -6.37 16.53
C LYS A 62 -0.15 -4.92 16.88
N ARG A 63 0.19 -4.01 15.98
CA ARG A 63 -0.02 -2.58 16.18
C ARG A 63 -1.29 -2.06 15.51
N GLY A 64 -2.11 -2.96 14.97
CA GLY A 64 -3.36 -2.57 14.31
C GLY A 64 -3.15 -1.86 13.00
N ILE A 65 -2.02 -2.07 12.34
CA ILE A 65 -1.70 -1.42 11.06
C ILE A 65 -2.15 -2.32 9.91
N GLU A 66 -2.89 -1.75 8.95
CA GLU A 66 -3.29 -2.46 7.74
C GLU A 66 -2.28 -2.20 6.64
N VAL A 67 -2.05 -3.19 5.78
CA VAL A 67 -1.16 -3.06 4.63
C VAL A 67 -1.96 -3.37 3.37
N VAL A 68 -1.89 -2.48 2.38
CA VAL A 68 -2.57 -2.67 1.10
C VAL A 68 -1.57 -2.39 0.00
N GLY A 69 -1.36 -3.37 -0.88
CA GLY A 69 -0.53 -3.18 -2.07
C GLY A 69 -1.42 -2.83 -3.25
N VAL A 70 -0.95 -1.96 -4.13
CA VAL A 70 -1.72 -1.53 -5.32
C VAL A 70 -0.83 -1.60 -6.55
N SER A 71 -1.31 -2.25 -7.59
CA SER A 71 -0.66 -2.22 -8.90
C SER A 71 -1.72 -2.23 -9.98
N THR A 72 -1.30 -1.97 -11.22
CA THR A 72 -2.22 -1.94 -12.36
C THR A 72 -2.55 -3.35 -12.89
N ASP A 73 -2.11 -4.39 -12.21
CA ASP A 73 -2.45 -5.76 -12.55
C ASP A 73 -3.92 -6.06 -12.27
N SER A 74 -4.42 -7.14 -12.87
CA SER A 74 -5.81 -7.56 -12.69
C SER A 74 -6.02 -8.22 -11.34
N GLU A 75 -7.28 -8.34 -10.94
CA GLU A 75 -7.67 -9.06 -9.73
C GLU A 75 -7.19 -10.51 -9.79
N ASN A 76 -7.29 -11.13 -10.96
CA ASN A 76 -6.86 -12.52 -11.15
C ASN A 76 -5.34 -12.66 -10.94
N SER A 77 -4.55 -11.72 -11.46
CA SER A 77 -3.11 -11.72 -11.25
C SER A 77 -2.76 -11.59 -9.76
N HIS A 78 -3.42 -10.66 -9.07
CA HIS A 78 -3.21 -10.46 -7.63
C HIS A 78 -3.56 -11.72 -6.85
N LYS A 79 -4.65 -12.39 -7.21
CA LYS A 79 -5.05 -13.61 -6.54
C LYS A 79 -3.98 -14.69 -6.64
N LYS A 80 -3.40 -14.85 -7.84
CA LYS A 80 -2.31 -15.81 -8.04
C LYS A 80 -1.06 -15.43 -7.27
N PHE A 81 -0.77 -14.13 -7.21
CA PHE A 81 0.39 -13.62 -6.49
C PHE A 81 0.25 -13.88 -4.98
N VAL A 82 -0.93 -13.57 -4.43
CA VAL A 82 -1.23 -13.83 -3.02
C VAL A 82 -1.09 -15.31 -2.70
N GLU A 83 -1.64 -16.18 -3.56
CA GLU A 83 -1.60 -17.62 -3.33
C GLU A 83 -0.19 -18.16 -3.38
N LYS A 84 0.60 -17.74 -4.36
CA LYS A 84 1.95 -18.25 -4.53
C LYS A 84 2.87 -17.89 -3.36
N TYR A 85 2.79 -16.67 -2.89
CA TYR A 85 3.69 -16.17 -1.84
C TYR A 85 3.03 -16.09 -0.48
N GLU A 86 1.78 -16.56 -0.36
CA GLU A 86 1.03 -16.59 0.91
C GLU A 86 1.01 -15.22 1.59
N LEU A 87 0.63 -14.21 0.83
CA LEU A 87 0.60 -12.84 1.33
C LEU A 87 -0.59 -12.64 2.28
N PRO A 88 -0.35 -12.19 3.52
CA PRO A 88 -1.43 -12.04 4.51
C PRO A 88 -2.16 -10.70 4.47
N PHE A 89 -1.85 -9.86 3.49
CA PHE A 89 -2.45 -8.54 3.36
C PHE A 89 -3.15 -8.39 2.01
N LEU A 90 -3.82 -7.26 1.81
CA LEU A 90 -4.65 -7.04 0.64
C LEU A 90 -3.84 -6.51 -0.54
N LEU A 91 -4.21 -6.94 -1.76
CA LEU A 91 -3.70 -6.36 -3.00
C LEU A 91 -4.89 -5.80 -3.77
N ALA A 92 -4.92 -4.51 -3.97
CA ALA A 92 -6.01 -3.85 -4.68
C ALA A 92 -5.68 -3.75 -6.18
N PRO A 93 -6.55 -4.29 -7.04
CA PRO A 93 -6.31 -4.21 -8.49
C PRO A 93 -6.65 -2.81 -9.01
N ASP A 94 -5.77 -2.26 -9.84
CA ASP A 94 -5.96 -0.95 -10.44
C ASP A 94 -5.85 -1.03 -11.97
N SER A 95 -6.58 -1.98 -12.56
CA SER A 95 -6.55 -2.19 -14.01
C SER A 95 -6.93 -0.93 -14.79
N SER A 96 -7.82 -0.12 -14.25
CA SER A 96 -8.23 1.14 -14.88
C SER A 96 -7.20 2.25 -14.70
N LYS A 97 -6.23 2.05 -13.81
CA LYS A 97 -5.18 3.02 -13.49
C LYS A 97 -5.69 4.25 -12.73
N GLU A 98 -6.94 4.21 -12.28
CA GLU A 98 -7.55 5.35 -11.59
C GLU A 98 -6.95 5.62 -10.22
N ILE A 99 -6.65 4.56 -9.45
CA ILE A 99 -6.05 4.73 -8.12
C ILE A 99 -4.65 5.34 -8.26
N SER A 100 -3.86 4.81 -9.20
CA SER A 100 -2.51 5.33 -9.45
C SER A 100 -2.54 6.78 -9.88
N LYS A 101 -3.55 7.18 -10.66
CA LYS A 101 -3.73 8.58 -11.06
C LYS A 101 -4.10 9.46 -9.89
N LYS A 102 -5.03 9.00 -9.04
CA LYS A 102 -5.45 9.77 -7.86
C LYS A 102 -4.29 10.05 -6.91
N TYR A 103 -3.39 9.08 -6.78
CA TYR A 103 -2.23 9.21 -5.90
C TYR A 103 -1.03 9.83 -6.61
N ASN A 104 -1.19 10.19 -7.89
CA ASN A 104 -0.14 10.82 -8.70
C ASN A 104 1.14 9.96 -8.77
N VAL A 105 0.96 8.64 -8.88
CA VAL A 105 2.08 7.71 -8.98
C VAL A 105 2.07 6.90 -10.27
N LEU A 106 1.22 7.26 -11.22
CA LEU A 106 1.18 6.56 -12.50
C LEU A 106 2.42 6.92 -13.33
N GLY A 107 3.19 5.90 -13.68
CA GLY A 107 4.34 6.06 -14.57
C GLY A 107 3.94 5.80 -16.01
N MET A 108 4.81 5.12 -16.76
CA MET A 108 4.54 4.81 -18.16
C MET A 108 3.79 3.46 -18.23
N GLY A 109 2.48 3.52 -17.96
CA GLY A 109 1.61 2.35 -18.04
C GLY A 109 1.48 1.53 -16.77
N THR A 110 2.33 1.75 -15.80
CA THR A 110 2.25 1.06 -14.50
C THR A 110 2.48 2.05 -13.37
N ALA A 111 2.16 1.63 -12.14
CA ALA A 111 2.42 2.46 -10.98
C ALA A 111 3.92 2.53 -10.69
N LYS A 112 4.36 3.67 -10.21
CA LYS A 112 5.72 3.82 -9.69
C LYS A 112 5.77 3.19 -8.30
N ARG A 113 6.97 2.85 -7.84
CA ARG A 113 7.15 2.26 -6.51
C ARG A 113 7.18 3.38 -5.46
N VAL A 114 6.03 3.66 -4.87
CA VAL A 114 5.85 4.73 -3.87
C VAL A 114 4.96 4.20 -2.76
N THR A 115 5.28 4.52 -1.52
CA THR A 115 4.49 4.07 -0.38
C THR A 115 3.96 5.27 0.41
N PHE A 116 2.70 5.19 0.79
CA PHE A 116 2.03 6.20 1.60
C PHE A 116 1.67 5.61 2.96
N ILE A 117 1.94 6.35 4.03
CA ILE A 117 1.44 6.00 5.36
C ILE A 117 0.24 6.91 5.61
N ILE A 118 -0.90 6.30 5.91
CA ILE A 118 -2.14 7.02 6.16
C ILE A 118 -2.49 6.87 7.63
N ASP A 119 -2.75 7.98 8.31
CA ASP A 119 -3.03 7.96 9.75
C ASP A 119 -4.49 7.55 10.04
N LYS A 120 -4.82 7.48 11.32
CA LYS A 120 -6.16 7.04 11.76
C LYS A 120 -7.29 7.96 11.32
N GLU A 121 -6.95 9.19 10.95
CA GLU A 121 -7.93 10.16 10.47
C GLU A 121 -8.09 10.14 8.95
N GLY A 122 -7.34 9.29 8.26
CA GLY A 122 -7.41 9.19 6.81
C GLY A 122 -6.54 10.20 6.08
N LYS A 123 -5.58 10.79 6.78
CA LYS A 123 -4.67 11.76 6.17
C LYS A 123 -3.31 11.14 5.92
N ILE A 124 -2.62 11.65 4.91
CA ILE A 124 -1.27 11.17 4.59
C ILE A 124 -0.31 11.65 5.67
N ALA A 125 0.30 10.69 6.38
CA ALA A 125 1.26 10.97 7.44
C ALA A 125 2.68 11.00 6.91
N TYR A 126 2.98 10.23 5.88
CA TYR A 126 4.31 10.20 5.28
C TYR A 126 4.26 9.59 3.89
N ILE A 127 5.25 9.94 3.05
CA ILE A 127 5.36 9.44 1.69
C ILE A 127 6.79 8.97 1.46
N PHE A 128 6.96 7.73 0.96
CA PHE A 128 8.26 7.20 0.56
C PHE A 128 8.34 7.25 -0.97
N PRO A 129 8.98 8.27 -1.54
CA PRO A 129 9.08 8.38 -3.00
C PRO A 129 10.10 7.43 -3.61
N LYS A 130 11.00 6.88 -2.78
CA LYS A 130 11.98 5.88 -3.18
C LYS A 130 11.93 4.73 -2.19
N VAL A 131 11.96 3.52 -2.71
CA VAL A 131 11.75 2.32 -1.91
C VAL A 131 12.84 1.31 -2.19
N SER A 132 13.42 0.75 -1.11
CA SER A 132 14.33 -0.39 -1.20
C SER A 132 13.52 -1.66 -0.89
N PRO A 133 13.20 -2.49 -1.88
CA PRO A 133 12.31 -3.65 -1.66
C PRO A 133 12.73 -4.58 -0.52
N LYS A 134 14.02 -4.75 -0.29
CA LYS A 134 14.53 -5.69 0.70
C LYS A 134 14.29 -5.27 2.15
N GLU A 135 14.21 -3.97 2.42
CA GLU A 135 14.14 -3.47 3.78
C GLU A 135 12.93 -2.56 4.02
N HIS A 136 12.07 -2.44 3.06
CA HIS A 136 11.02 -1.43 3.10
C HIS A 136 10.03 -1.62 4.24
N ALA A 137 9.65 -2.86 4.55
CA ALA A 137 8.69 -3.09 5.63
C ALA A 137 9.21 -2.54 6.96
N LYS A 138 10.49 -2.75 7.25
CA LYS A 138 11.08 -2.23 8.47
C LYS A 138 11.16 -0.71 8.45
N GLU A 139 11.53 -0.13 7.31
CA GLU A 139 11.58 1.33 7.16
C GLU A 139 10.21 1.95 7.46
N VAL A 140 9.15 1.34 6.92
CA VAL A 140 7.79 1.82 7.12
C VAL A 140 7.38 1.72 8.58
N LEU A 141 7.64 0.57 9.21
CA LEU A 141 7.30 0.36 10.60
C LEU A 141 8.04 1.34 11.52
N ASP A 142 9.34 1.51 11.29
CA ASP A 142 10.14 2.46 12.07
C ASP A 142 9.60 3.88 11.93
N LYS A 143 9.20 4.28 10.73
CA LYS A 143 8.64 5.60 10.50
C LYS A 143 7.30 5.78 11.24
N ILE A 144 6.44 4.77 11.23
CA ILE A 144 5.17 4.83 11.95
C ILE A 144 5.41 5.01 13.45
N LEU A 145 6.39 4.29 14.00
CA LEU A 145 6.74 4.40 15.41
C LEU A 145 7.30 5.79 15.73
N ASP A 146 8.18 6.31 14.86
CA ASP A 146 8.73 7.64 15.02
C ASP A 146 7.65 8.72 15.02
N LEU A 147 6.64 8.56 14.19
CA LEU A 147 5.54 9.52 14.09
C LEU A 147 4.56 9.43 15.26
N GLY A 148 4.64 8.34 16.05
CA GLY A 148 3.78 8.16 17.21
C GLY A 148 2.31 7.99 16.86
N ILE A 149 1.99 7.48 15.67
CA ILE A 149 0.61 7.37 15.19
C ILE A 149 0.00 5.96 15.34
N SER A 150 0.79 4.98 15.70
CA SER A 150 0.26 3.62 15.91
C SER A 150 -0.38 3.49 17.29
N SER A 151 -1.28 2.51 17.40
CA SER A 151 -1.96 2.24 18.66
C SER A 151 -1.03 1.56 19.65
#